data_8857bfdd5e4035dbbb2cac96875adabd
#
_entry.id   8857bfdd5e4035dbbb2cac96875adabd
#
_cell.length_a   1.000
_cell.length_b   1.000
_cell.length_c   1.000
_cell.angle_alpha   90.00
_cell.angle_beta   90.00
_cell.angle_gamma   90.00
#
_symmetry.space_group_name_H-M   'P 1'
#
loop_
_entity.id
_entity.type
_entity.pdbx_description
1 polymer ?
#
loop_
_entity_poly.entity_id
_entity_poly.type
_entity_poly.pdbx_seq_one_letter_code
_entity_poly.pdbx_strand_id
1 'polypeptide(L)'
;MCDYNAIAVLQDHTLVFPELCHGCGACSYFACPEEAIGMVENASGEWYISETKYGTLVHAKLTPPEENSGKLVTLVKNRAKEIAERDRLDLVLIDGSPGIGCPLIASLSGVSCSIIVTEPTISGLHDARWVVAVANHFGVPARAIVNKYDLNMEITGRIEEYFKRRSIDVVGKIAFEEAVVHAMVEGKTIVEF
;
A
#
# COMPACT_ATOMS: atom_id res chain seq x y z
N MET A 1 28.23 3.20 -12.13
CA MET A 1 27.09 3.93 -12.79
C MET A 1 25.88 3.74 -11.89
N CYS A 2 25.02 4.73 -11.76
CA CYS A 2 23.82 4.62 -10.93
C CYS A 2 22.71 3.88 -11.70
N ASP A 3 22.17 2.80 -11.13
CA ASP A 3 21.11 2.00 -11.78
C ASP A 3 19.78 2.77 -11.94
N TYR A 4 19.61 3.83 -11.14
CA TYR A 4 18.44 4.72 -11.18
C TYR A 4 18.67 5.98 -12.02
N ASN A 5 19.82 6.09 -12.71
CA ASN A 5 20.21 7.26 -13.49
C ASN A 5 20.22 8.60 -12.72
N ALA A 6 20.33 8.54 -11.39
CA ALA A 6 20.40 9.73 -10.55
C ALA A 6 21.75 10.45 -10.62
N ILE A 7 22.74 9.85 -11.28
CA ILE A 7 24.07 10.47 -11.49
C ILE A 7 24.44 10.32 -12.96
N ALA A 8 24.72 11.44 -13.60
CA ALA A 8 25.24 11.50 -14.96
C ALA A 8 26.57 12.23 -14.98
N VAL A 9 27.50 11.75 -15.79
CA VAL A 9 28.79 12.41 -16.04
C VAL A 9 28.78 12.94 -17.46
N LEU A 10 28.90 14.26 -17.59
CA LEU A 10 28.95 14.95 -18.86
C LEU A 10 30.30 15.69 -18.95
N GLN A 11 31.20 15.17 -19.77
CA GLN A 11 32.59 15.64 -19.87
C GLN A 11 33.26 15.64 -18.48
N ASP A 12 33.62 16.80 -17.95
CA ASP A 12 34.28 16.96 -16.66
C ASP A 12 33.33 17.33 -15.51
N HIS A 13 32.01 17.28 -15.75
CA HIS A 13 30.99 17.62 -14.75
C HIS A 13 30.15 16.43 -14.36
N THR A 14 29.99 16.22 -13.05
CA THR A 14 29.06 15.27 -12.48
C THR A 14 27.76 15.98 -12.12
N LEU A 15 26.66 15.53 -12.71
CA LEU A 15 25.32 16.03 -12.39
C LEU A 15 24.61 15.01 -11.51
N VAL A 16 23.98 15.49 -10.47
CA VAL A 16 23.12 14.68 -9.57
C VAL A 16 21.70 15.16 -9.71
N PHE A 17 20.79 14.19 -9.92
CA PHE A 17 19.34 14.39 -9.97
C PHE A 17 18.73 13.82 -8.70
N PRO A 18 18.51 14.65 -7.66
CA PRO A 18 17.97 14.17 -6.38
C PRO A 18 16.64 13.46 -6.52
N GLU A 19 15.80 13.87 -7.49
CA GLU A 19 14.47 13.33 -7.76
C GLU A 19 14.50 11.87 -8.26
N LEU A 20 15.64 11.44 -8.81
CA LEU A 20 15.85 10.07 -9.28
C LEU A 20 16.61 9.22 -8.27
N CYS A 21 17.01 9.80 -7.13
CA CYS A 21 17.84 9.13 -6.14
C CYS A 21 17.00 8.33 -5.14
N HIS A 22 17.13 7.01 -5.16
CA HIS A 22 16.46 6.11 -4.21
C HIS A 22 17.17 5.96 -2.86
N GLY A 23 18.23 6.74 -2.61
CA GLY A 23 18.94 6.71 -1.33
C GLY A 23 19.64 5.38 -1.01
N CYS A 24 19.93 4.54 -2.01
CA CYS A 24 20.52 3.21 -1.78
C CYS A 24 21.98 3.25 -1.28
N GLY A 25 22.67 4.38 -1.41
CA GLY A 25 24.03 4.59 -0.94
C GLY A 25 25.13 3.89 -1.74
N ALA A 26 24.80 3.12 -2.77
CA ALA A 26 25.79 2.35 -3.54
C ALA A 26 26.88 3.22 -4.16
N CYS A 27 26.54 4.43 -4.62
CA CYS A 27 27.50 5.37 -5.17
C CYS A 27 28.46 5.92 -4.09
N SER A 28 27.98 6.16 -2.89
CA SER A 28 28.79 6.69 -1.78
C SER A 28 29.68 5.60 -1.16
N TYR A 29 29.13 4.41 -0.90
CA TYR A 29 29.84 3.37 -0.15
C TYR A 29 30.73 2.48 -1.00
N PHE A 30 30.39 2.26 -2.28
CA PHE A 30 31.06 1.25 -3.10
C PHE A 30 31.64 1.78 -4.42
N ALA A 31 31.06 2.83 -5.00
CA ALA A 31 31.40 3.22 -6.35
C ALA A 31 32.34 4.42 -6.46
N CYS A 32 32.45 5.25 -5.42
CA CYS A 32 33.30 6.43 -5.43
C CYS A 32 34.63 6.15 -4.69
N PRO A 33 35.76 5.96 -5.41
CA PRO A 33 37.04 5.66 -4.77
C PRO A 33 37.60 6.87 -4.00
N GLU A 34 37.18 8.08 -4.37
CA GLU A 34 37.64 9.33 -3.77
C GLU A 34 36.77 9.81 -2.59
N GLU A 35 35.78 9.00 -2.19
CA GLU A 35 34.82 9.35 -1.12
C GLU A 35 34.16 10.72 -1.29
N ALA A 36 34.00 11.17 -2.54
CA ALA A 36 33.52 12.52 -2.87
C ALA A 36 31.99 12.64 -2.87
N ILE A 37 31.25 11.52 -2.63
CA ILE A 37 29.78 11.50 -2.62
C ILE A 37 29.28 11.38 -1.19
N GLY A 38 28.67 12.45 -0.68
CA GLY A 38 27.99 12.44 0.61
C GLY A 38 26.51 12.16 0.48
N MET A 39 25.94 11.41 1.44
CA MET A 39 24.50 11.23 1.59
C MET A 39 23.96 12.33 2.50
N VAL A 40 22.85 12.94 2.10
CA VAL A 40 22.14 13.94 2.90
C VAL A 40 20.75 13.42 3.23
N GLU A 41 20.22 13.81 4.38
CA GLU A 41 18.84 13.49 4.72
C GLU A 41 17.88 14.24 3.78
N ASN A 42 16.88 13.52 3.29
CA ASN A 42 15.81 14.06 2.46
C ASN A 42 14.47 13.76 3.13
N ALA A 43 13.64 14.79 3.28
CA ALA A 43 12.30 14.65 3.80
C ALA A 43 11.36 14.17 2.67
N SER A 44 11.15 12.87 2.60
CA SER A 44 10.31 12.23 1.56
C SER A 44 8.81 12.42 1.76
N GLY A 45 8.39 13.03 2.87
CA GLY A 45 6.97 13.26 3.16
C GLY A 45 6.71 13.62 4.62
N GLU A 46 5.44 13.78 4.91
CA GLU A 46 4.94 14.13 6.24
C GLU A 46 3.89 13.12 6.67
N TRP A 47 3.75 12.88 7.96
CA TRP A 47 2.68 12.08 8.51
C TRP A 47 1.84 12.88 9.50
N TYR A 48 0.58 12.50 9.64
CA TYR A 48 -0.41 13.27 10.37
C TYR A 48 -1.27 12.39 11.25
N ILE A 49 -1.79 12.99 12.31
CA ILE A 49 -2.89 12.45 13.11
C ILE A 49 -4.05 13.43 12.96
N SER A 50 -5.17 12.96 12.41
CA SER A 50 -6.35 13.78 12.17
C SER A 50 -7.55 13.18 12.91
N GLU A 51 -8.31 14.02 13.57
CA GLU A 51 -9.58 13.61 14.15
C GLU A 51 -10.67 13.69 13.07
N THR A 52 -11.43 12.60 12.95
CA THR A 52 -12.54 12.51 12.01
C THR A 52 -13.82 12.15 12.76
N LYS A 53 -14.96 12.32 12.10
CA LYS A 53 -16.25 11.90 12.67
C LYS A 53 -16.38 10.38 12.92
N TYR A 54 -15.47 9.59 12.35
CA TYR A 54 -15.43 8.12 12.52
C TYR A 54 -14.34 7.66 13.48
N GLY A 55 -13.49 8.56 13.97
CA GLY A 55 -12.39 8.28 14.86
C GLY A 55 -11.07 8.89 14.37
N THR A 56 -10.00 8.56 15.04
CA THR A 56 -8.66 9.07 14.75
C THR A 56 -8.10 8.42 13.49
N LEU A 57 -7.65 9.22 12.54
CA LEU A 57 -6.98 8.81 11.31
C LEU A 57 -5.49 9.11 11.39
N VAL A 58 -4.65 8.10 11.29
CA VAL A 58 -3.21 8.26 11.12
C VAL A 58 -2.87 8.04 9.66
N HIS A 59 -2.29 9.03 9.02
CA HIS A 59 -2.00 8.97 7.59
C HIS A 59 -0.71 9.69 7.24
N ALA A 60 -0.22 9.50 6.02
CA ALA A 60 0.96 10.19 5.51
C ALA A 60 0.71 10.75 4.11
N LYS A 61 1.46 11.79 3.78
CA LYS A 61 1.50 12.40 2.46
C LYS A 61 2.94 12.43 1.98
N LEU A 62 3.21 11.73 0.89
CA LEU A 62 4.51 11.76 0.24
C LEU A 62 4.68 13.02 -0.59
N THR A 63 5.92 13.52 -0.65
CA THR A 63 6.31 14.57 -1.58
C THR A 63 6.56 13.94 -2.95
N PRO A 64 5.96 14.45 -4.06
CA PRO A 64 6.32 13.95 -5.38
C PRO A 64 7.80 14.23 -5.69
N PRO A 65 8.53 13.29 -6.31
CA PRO A 65 8.15 11.99 -6.89
C PRO A 65 8.41 10.78 -5.97
N GLU A 66 8.42 10.96 -4.66
CA GLU A 66 8.77 9.91 -3.71
C GLU A 66 7.82 8.70 -3.78
N GLU A 67 8.39 7.50 -3.74
CA GLU A 67 7.63 6.26 -3.71
C GLU A 67 7.24 5.85 -2.29
N ASN A 68 6.08 5.22 -2.16
CA ASN A 68 5.64 4.67 -0.88
C ASN A 68 6.60 3.56 -0.42
N SER A 69 7.19 3.73 0.75
CA SER A 69 8.10 2.75 1.33
C SER A 69 7.43 1.94 2.44
N GLY A 70 7.85 0.69 2.59
CA GLY A 70 7.40 -0.14 3.71
C GLY A 70 7.74 0.47 5.08
N LYS A 71 8.78 1.30 5.16
CA LYS A 71 9.15 2.02 6.40
C LYS A 71 8.07 3.04 6.79
N LEU A 72 7.55 3.81 5.83
CA LEU A 72 6.48 4.78 6.08
C LEU A 72 5.20 4.08 6.52
N VAL A 73 4.80 3.01 5.83
CA VAL A 73 3.62 2.20 6.22
C VAL A 73 3.78 1.64 7.63
N THR A 74 4.97 1.12 7.96
CA THR A 74 5.26 0.61 9.30
C THR A 74 5.16 1.71 10.36
N LEU A 75 5.68 2.91 10.09
CA LEU A 75 5.61 4.05 10.99
C LEU A 75 4.15 4.44 11.27
N VAL A 76 3.35 4.66 10.22
CA VAL A 76 1.92 5.03 10.32
C VAL A 76 1.14 3.96 11.10
N LYS A 77 1.36 2.69 10.77
CA LYS A 77 0.71 1.56 11.44
C LYS A 77 1.06 1.46 12.93
N ASN A 78 2.35 1.59 13.27
CA ASN A 78 2.77 1.54 14.66
C ASN A 78 2.17 2.70 15.45
N ARG A 79 2.10 3.89 14.84
CA ARG A 79 1.51 5.05 15.49
C ARG A 79 0.00 4.89 15.72
N ALA A 80 -0.71 4.33 14.74
CA ALA A 80 -2.13 4.00 14.90
C ALA A 80 -2.36 2.97 16.03
N LYS A 81 -1.48 1.96 16.13
CA LYS A 81 -1.53 0.96 17.20
C LYS A 81 -1.29 1.58 18.59
N GLU A 82 -0.28 2.44 18.74
CA GLU A 82 -0.01 3.15 20.00
C GLU A 82 -1.22 3.97 20.47
N ILE A 83 -1.89 4.67 19.53
CA ILE A 83 -3.09 5.45 19.83
C ILE A 83 -4.23 4.52 20.24
N ALA A 84 -4.45 3.43 19.52
CA ALA A 84 -5.50 2.47 19.85
C ALA A 84 -5.29 1.86 21.25
N GLU A 85 -4.07 1.50 21.61
CA GLU A 85 -3.73 0.98 22.94
C GLU A 85 -3.95 2.04 24.03
N ARG A 86 -3.50 3.28 23.82
CA ARG A 86 -3.67 4.40 24.75
C ARG A 86 -5.15 4.70 25.00
N ASP A 87 -5.94 4.74 23.93
CA ASP A 87 -7.35 5.16 23.96
C ASP A 87 -8.31 3.97 24.14
N ARG A 88 -7.76 2.75 24.30
CA ARG A 88 -8.48 1.49 24.49
C ARG A 88 -9.50 1.20 23.39
N LEU A 89 -9.07 1.40 22.14
CA LEU A 89 -9.89 1.12 20.98
C LEU A 89 -9.84 -0.37 20.61
N ASP A 90 -10.98 -0.93 20.26
CA ASP A 90 -11.12 -2.36 19.96
C ASP A 90 -10.61 -2.74 18.56
N LEU A 91 -10.51 -1.78 17.65
CA LEU A 91 -10.20 -2.01 16.24
C LEU A 91 -9.26 -0.96 15.67
N VAL A 92 -8.27 -1.43 14.92
CA VAL A 92 -7.47 -0.61 14.00
C VAL A 92 -7.74 -1.11 12.58
N LEU A 93 -8.30 -0.26 11.73
CA LEU A 93 -8.51 -0.54 10.32
C LEU A 93 -7.35 0.04 9.52
N ILE A 94 -6.73 -0.80 8.70
CA ILE A 94 -5.59 -0.42 7.87
C ILE A 94 -6.01 -0.47 6.40
N ASP A 95 -5.94 0.66 5.70
CA ASP A 95 -6.07 0.70 4.26
C ASP A 95 -4.76 0.22 3.63
N GLY A 96 -4.82 -0.97 3.03
CA GLY A 96 -3.65 -1.65 2.48
C GLY A 96 -3.24 -1.10 1.13
N SER A 97 -1.95 -0.96 0.89
CA SER A 97 -1.42 -0.55 -0.41
C SER A 97 -1.72 -1.60 -1.49
N PRO A 98 -2.03 -1.17 -2.73
CA PRO A 98 -2.14 -2.09 -3.86
C PRO A 98 -0.78 -2.69 -4.23
N GLY A 99 -0.80 -3.77 -5.02
CA GLY A 99 0.41 -4.45 -5.50
C GLY A 99 0.97 -5.45 -4.49
N ILE A 100 2.24 -5.85 -4.68
CA ILE A 100 2.92 -6.92 -3.92
C ILE A 100 4.25 -6.47 -3.31
N GLY A 101 4.53 -5.17 -3.33
CA GLY A 101 5.79 -4.60 -2.84
C GLY A 101 5.88 -4.48 -1.32
N CYS A 102 6.96 -3.86 -0.87
CA CYS A 102 7.23 -3.60 0.55
C CYS A 102 6.07 -2.94 1.32
N PRO A 103 5.27 -2.03 0.74
CA PRO A 103 4.13 -1.44 1.43
C PRO A 103 3.05 -2.46 1.79
N LEU A 104 2.72 -3.42 0.89
CA LEU A 104 1.78 -4.49 1.19
C LEU A 104 2.30 -5.37 2.33
N ILE A 105 3.56 -5.79 2.25
CA ILE A 105 4.22 -6.59 3.29
C ILE A 105 4.14 -5.89 4.64
N ALA A 106 4.47 -4.60 4.67
CA ALA A 106 4.39 -3.79 5.88
C ALA A 106 2.95 -3.66 6.41
N SER A 107 1.95 -3.55 5.53
CA SER A 107 0.54 -3.49 5.91
C SER A 107 0.07 -4.80 6.54
N LEU A 108 0.43 -5.95 5.97
CA LEU A 108 0.02 -7.27 6.43
C LEU A 108 0.76 -7.76 7.68
N SER A 109 2.00 -7.31 7.90
CA SER A 109 2.80 -7.78 9.03
C SER A 109 2.15 -7.47 10.37
N GLY A 110 1.84 -8.50 11.17
CA GLY A 110 1.31 -8.37 12.53
C GLY A 110 -0.13 -7.89 12.63
N VAL A 111 -0.94 -8.04 11.57
CA VAL A 111 -2.40 -7.83 11.65
C VAL A 111 -3.11 -9.12 12.06
N SER A 112 -4.25 -9.01 12.71
CA SER A 112 -5.04 -10.15 13.17
C SER A 112 -5.80 -10.84 12.05
N CYS A 113 -6.18 -10.09 11.00
CA CYS A 113 -6.91 -10.59 9.83
C CYS A 113 -6.72 -9.64 8.65
N SER A 114 -6.76 -10.17 7.45
CA SER A 114 -6.80 -9.38 6.20
C SER A 114 -8.10 -9.61 5.44
N ILE A 115 -8.62 -8.54 4.84
CA ILE A 115 -9.74 -8.60 3.90
C ILE A 115 -9.19 -8.25 2.53
N ILE A 116 -9.19 -9.22 1.63
CA ILE A 116 -8.72 -9.06 0.25
C ILE A 116 -9.89 -8.57 -0.59
N VAL A 117 -9.83 -7.32 -1.01
CA VAL A 117 -10.83 -6.74 -1.91
C VAL A 117 -10.32 -6.86 -3.35
N THR A 118 -11.09 -7.51 -4.22
CA THR A 118 -10.72 -7.71 -5.62
C THR A 118 -11.89 -7.41 -6.54
N GLU A 119 -11.61 -7.09 -7.81
CA GLU A 119 -12.61 -6.86 -8.85
C GLU A 119 -12.61 -8.03 -9.86
N PRO A 120 -13.72 -8.27 -10.59
CA PRO A 120 -13.87 -9.38 -11.52
C PRO A 120 -13.12 -9.14 -12.84
N THR A 121 -11.80 -9.00 -12.74
CA THR A 121 -10.87 -8.85 -13.85
C THR A 121 -9.78 -9.92 -13.78
N ILE A 122 -9.11 -10.19 -14.91
CA ILE A 122 -7.99 -11.13 -14.94
C ILE A 122 -6.84 -10.62 -14.05
N SER A 123 -6.56 -9.32 -14.08
CA SER A 123 -5.56 -8.69 -13.21
C SER A 123 -5.96 -8.77 -11.74
N GLY A 124 -7.23 -8.50 -11.41
CA GLY A 124 -7.73 -8.62 -10.02
C GLY A 124 -7.56 -10.03 -9.46
N LEU A 125 -7.86 -11.07 -10.26
CA LEU A 125 -7.61 -12.46 -9.84
C LEU A 125 -6.11 -12.76 -9.70
N HIS A 126 -5.27 -12.22 -10.59
CA HIS A 126 -3.83 -12.38 -10.52
C HIS A 126 -3.27 -11.75 -9.23
N ASP A 127 -3.63 -10.50 -8.95
CA ASP A 127 -3.15 -9.76 -7.79
C ASP A 127 -3.65 -10.38 -6.48
N ALA A 128 -4.92 -10.82 -6.43
CA ALA A 128 -5.45 -11.55 -5.29
C ALA A 128 -4.65 -12.82 -4.96
N ARG A 129 -4.15 -13.54 -5.98
CA ARG A 129 -3.29 -14.72 -5.78
C ARG A 129 -2.00 -14.38 -5.05
N TRP A 130 -1.38 -13.27 -5.40
CA TRP A 130 -0.15 -12.82 -4.76
C TRP A 130 -0.40 -12.36 -3.32
N VAL A 131 -1.46 -11.56 -3.10
CA VAL A 131 -1.83 -11.13 -1.74
C VAL A 131 -2.12 -12.32 -0.83
N VAL A 132 -2.83 -13.35 -1.32
CA VAL A 132 -3.06 -14.61 -0.59
C VAL A 132 -1.74 -15.30 -0.25
N ALA A 133 -0.80 -15.37 -1.21
CA ALA A 133 0.51 -15.99 -0.96
C ALA A 133 1.30 -15.25 0.13
N VAL A 134 1.29 -13.91 0.10
CA VAL A 134 1.94 -13.08 1.11
C VAL A 134 1.25 -13.22 2.47
N ALA A 135 -0.08 -13.18 2.53
CA ALA A 135 -0.82 -13.37 3.79
C ALA A 135 -0.51 -14.74 4.42
N ASN A 136 -0.50 -15.80 3.62
CA ASN A 136 -0.15 -17.15 4.07
C ASN A 136 1.31 -17.23 4.56
N HIS A 137 2.25 -16.56 3.88
CA HIS A 137 3.66 -16.51 4.29
C HIS A 137 3.82 -15.91 5.70
N PHE A 138 3.01 -14.89 6.02
CA PHE A 138 3.02 -14.25 7.34
C PHE A 138 2.05 -14.90 8.34
N GLY A 139 1.35 -15.97 7.96
CA GLY A 139 0.38 -16.63 8.83
C GLY A 139 -0.85 -15.76 9.16
N VAL A 140 -1.16 -14.78 8.31
CA VAL A 140 -2.29 -13.86 8.51
C VAL A 140 -3.57 -14.49 7.95
N PRO A 141 -4.61 -14.72 8.77
CA PRO A 141 -5.90 -15.18 8.29
C PRO A 141 -6.49 -14.20 7.27
N ALA A 142 -7.03 -14.73 6.18
CA ALA A 142 -7.60 -13.91 5.11
C ALA A 142 -9.07 -14.19 4.91
N ARG A 143 -9.82 -13.18 4.54
CA ARG A 143 -11.18 -13.20 4.00
C ARG A 143 -11.18 -12.43 2.68
N ALA A 144 -12.21 -12.61 1.86
CA ALA A 144 -12.29 -11.96 0.57
C ALA A 144 -13.61 -11.22 0.38
N ILE A 145 -13.56 -10.13 -0.39
CA ILE A 145 -14.73 -9.41 -0.91
C ILE A 145 -14.52 -9.24 -2.41
N VAL A 146 -15.56 -9.52 -3.19
CA VAL A 146 -15.56 -9.24 -4.63
C VAL A 146 -16.35 -7.96 -4.87
N ASN A 147 -15.62 -6.89 -5.20
CA ASN A 147 -16.21 -5.59 -5.53
C ASN A 147 -16.62 -5.57 -7.00
N LYS A 148 -17.73 -4.88 -7.31
CA LYS A 148 -18.30 -4.77 -8.67
C LYS A 148 -18.52 -6.16 -9.31
N TYR A 149 -18.97 -7.13 -8.52
CA TYR A 149 -19.01 -8.53 -8.89
C TYR A 149 -19.86 -8.80 -10.14
N ASP A 150 -20.84 -7.97 -10.40
CA ASP A 150 -21.81 -8.05 -11.49
C ASP A 150 -21.28 -7.60 -12.85
N LEU A 151 -20.15 -6.90 -12.90
CA LEU A 151 -19.54 -6.47 -14.15
C LEU A 151 -19.02 -7.64 -15.01
N ASN A 152 -18.63 -8.75 -14.38
CA ASN A 152 -18.22 -9.97 -15.08
C ASN A 152 -18.44 -11.22 -14.22
N MET A 153 -19.61 -11.85 -14.41
CA MET A 153 -20.02 -13.02 -13.63
C MET A 153 -19.14 -14.24 -13.84
N GLU A 154 -18.55 -14.41 -15.03
CA GLU A 154 -17.64 -15.53 -15.31
C GLU A 154 -16.37 -15.40 -14.47
N ILE A 155 -15.73 -14.23 -14.52
CA ILE A 155 -14.51 -13.97 -13.72
C ILE A 155 -14.82 -13.98 -12.23
N THR A 156 -15.98 -13.47 -11.81
CA THR A 156 -16.44 -13.57 -10.41
C THR A 156 -16.49 -15.04 -9.97
N GLY A 157 -17.09 -15.92 -10.74
CA GLY A 157 -17.13 -17.34 -10.44
C GLY A 157 -15.72 -17.97 -10.32
N ARG A 158 -14.79 -17.57 -11.19
CA ARG A 158 -13.39 -18.02 -11.13
C ARG A 158 -12.66 -17.53 -9.87
N ILE A 159 -12.94 -16.30 -9.44
CA ILE A 159 -12.40 -15.72 -8.19
C ILE A 159 -12.95 -16.47 -6.98
N GLU A 160 -14.27 -16.70 -6.92
CA GLU A 160 -14.92 -17.44 -5.83
C GLU A 160 -14.37 -18.88 -5.73
N GLU A 161 -14.23 -19.55 -6.87
CA GLU A 161 -13.65 -20.90 -6.91
C GLU A 161 -12.18 -20.91 -6.43
N TYR A 162 -11.40 -19.92 -6.82
CA TYR A 162 -10.01 -19.78 -6.36
C TYR A 162 -9.94 -19.64 -4.83
N PHE A 163 -10.72 -18.75 -4.23
CA PHE A 163 -10.74 -18.55 -2.78
C PHE A 163 -11.26 -19.80 -2.05
N LYS A 164 -12.31 -20.44 -2.56
CA LYS A 164 -12.84 -21.68 -2.00
C LYS A 164 -11.78 -22.79 -1.95
N ARG A 165 -11.00 -22.98 -3.01
CA ARG A 165 -9.90 -23.95 -3.07
C ARG A 165 -8.78 -23.65 -2.06
N ARG A 166 -8.69 -22.45 -1.58
CA ARG A 166 -7.70 -21.99 -0.57
C ARG A 166 -8.28 -21.89 0.83
N SER A 167 -9.51 -22.34 1.04
CA SER A 167 -10.24 -22.23 2.32
C SER A 167 -10.34 -20.79 2.81
N ILE A 168 -10.48 -19.84 1.89
CA ILE A 168 -10.72 -18.43 2.16
C ILE A 168 -12.18 -18.14 1.87
N ASP A 169 -12.90 -17.66 2.89
CA ASP A 169 -14.30 -17.30 2.73
C ASP A 169 -14.47 -15.99 1.99
N VAL A 170 -15.34 -15.99 0.97
CA VAL A 170 -15.81 -14.75 0.35
C VAL A 170 -16.96 -14.24 1.24
N VAL A 171 -16.65 -13.24 2.06
CA VAL A 171 -17.56 -12.71 3.09
C VAL A 171 -18.52 -11.65 2.57
N GLY A 172 -18.31 -11.16 1.34
CA GLY A 172 -19.19 -10.18 0.72
C GLY A 172 -18.97 -10.06 -0.79
N LYS A 173 -20.03 -9.63 -1.47
CA LYS A 173 -20.02 -9.19 -2.87
C LYS A 173 -20.73 -7.85 -2.95
N ILE A 174 -20.10 -6.89 -3.60
CA ILE A 174 -20.62 -5.52 -3.77
C ILE A 174 -20.89 -5.32 -5.25
N ALA A 175 -22.12 -4.99 -5.61
CA ALA A 175 -22.48 -4.67 -6.99
C ALA A 175 -21.88 -3.33 -7.43
N PHE A 176 -21.74 -3.13 -8.72
CA PHE A 176 -21.42 -1.82 -9.26
C PHE A 176 -22.65 -0.90 -9.14
N GLU A 177 -22.45 0.24 -8.51
CA GLU A 177 -23.50 1.25 -8.32
C GLU A 177 -22.99 2.64 -8.69
N GLU A 178 -23.69 3.31 -9.61
CA GLU A 178 -23.36 4.71 -9.99
C GLU A 178 -23.47 5.68 -8.81
N ALA A 179 -24.33 5.38 -7.84
CA ALA A 179 -24.46 6.14 -6.61
C ALA A 179 -23.15 6.30 -5.85
N VAL A 180 -22.25 5.31 -5.91
CA VAL A 180 -20.90 5.39 -5.30
C VAL A 180 -20.09 6.49 -5.97
N VAL A 181 -20.14 6.59 -7.29
CA VAL A 181 -19.43 7.63 -8.05
C VAL A 181 -19.98 9.02 -7.72
N HIS A 182 -21.31 9.16 -7.65
CA HIS A 182 -21.95 10.42 -7.27
C HIS A 182 -21.58 10.84 -5.84
N ALA A 183 -21.60 9.91 -4.88
CA ALA A 183 -21.17 10.18 -3.50
C ALA A 183 -19.72 10.69 -3.46
N MET A 184 -18.80 10.02 -4.19
CA MET A 184 -17.40 10.45 -4.26
C MET A 184 -17.22 11.85 -4.84
N VAL A 185 -17.97 12.20 -5.89
CA VAL A 185 -17.95 13.55 -6.48
C VAL A 185 -18.40 14.61 -5.48
N GLU A 186 -19.36 14.27 -4.61
CA GLU A 186 -19.82 15.16 -3.53
C GLU A 186 -18.92 15.13 -2.28
N GLY A 187 -17.84 14.36 -2.29
CA GLY A 187 -16.96 14.21 -1.13
C GLY A 187 -17.61 13.48 0.04
N LYS A 188 -18.60 12.61 -0.23
CA LYS A 188 -19.33 11.81 0.75
C LYS A 188 -18.97 10.33 0.63
N THR A 189 -19.14 9.59 1.70
CA THR A 189 -19.17 8.14 1.63
C THR A 189 -20.54 7.67 1.12
N ILE A 190 -20.60 6.44 0.56
CA ILE A 190 -21.89 5.88 0.09
C ILE A 190 -22.91 5.71 1.23
N VAL A 191 -22.45 5.61 2.49
CA VAL A 191 -23.33 5.51 3.66
C VAL A 191 -23.95 6.84 4.03
N GLU A 192 -23.35 7.95 3.59
CA GLU A 192 -23.81 9.32 3.84
C GLU A 192 -24.62 9.87 2.67
N PHE A 193 -24.54 9.24 1.50
CA PHE A 193 -25.23 9.63 0.29
C PHE A 193 -26.64 9.07 0.23
#